data_9f7c4dc2d2072cebc0acd089e22e8d85
#
_entry.id   9f7c4dc2d2072cebc0acd089e22e8d85
#
_cell.length_a   1.000
_cell.length_b   1.000
_cell.length_c   1.000
_cell.angle_alpha   90.00
_cell.angle_beta   90.00
_cell.angle_gamma   90.00
#
_symmetry.space_group_name_H-M   'P 1'
#
loop_
_entity.id
_entity.type
_entity.pdbx_description
1 polymer ?
#
loop_
_entity_poly.entity_id
_entity_poly.type
_entity_poly.pdbx_seq_one_letter_code
_entity_poly.pdbx_strand_id
1 'polypeptide(L)'
;TGLRYTPKTGANIKLFILTTNTNFYINFGTMSLEKIKTLIIGSGPAGYTAAIYASRADLKPVLYTGMEPGGQLTTTTDVDNFPGYPNGIDGPKMMEELKAQAERFGTDVRIGEATKVKFSKNGNDLHEITIDHDKVLQAETVIISTGASAKYLGLESEQRLIGGGVSACAVCDGFFYKGQEVAIVGGGDTAAEEATYLSNICSKVTMLVRRNEMRASKAMQHRVNSKVNIDLRYN
;
A
#
# COMPACT_ATOMS: atom_id res chain seq x y z
N THR A 1 33.14 24.18 17.56
CA THR A 1 32.31 23.56 18.60
C THR A 1 30.85 23.61 18.13
N GLY A 2 30.39 22.49 17.60
CA GLY A 2 29.04 22.36 17.02
C GLY A 2 27.96 22.36 18.08
N LEU A 3 26.97 23.24 17.95
CA LEU A 3 25.73 23.23 18.70
C LEU A 3 24.82 22.13 18.11
N ARG A 4 24.52 21.09 18.90
CA ARG A 4 23.46 20.14 18.61
C ARG A 4 22.10 20.74 19.04
N TYR A 5 21.18 20.85 18.11
CA TYR A 5 19.84 21.34 18.34
C TYR A 5 18.84 20.17 18.30
N THR A 6 18.01 20.06 19.35
CA THR A 6 16.83 19.18 19.41
C THR A 6 15.59 20.06 19.52
N PRO A 7 14.71 20.14 18.49
CA PRO A 7 13.50 20.92 18.56
C PRO A 7 12.46 20.27 19.48
N LYS A 8 11.96 21.04 20.46
CA LYS A 8 10.69 20.74 21.13
C LYS A 8 9.58 21.44 20.37
N THR A 9 8.55 20.71 20.01
CA THR A 9 7.33 21.23 19.36
C THR A 9 6.77 22.41 20.15
N GLY A 10 6.61 23.56 19.47
CA GLY A 10 5.97 24.76 20.04
C GLY A 10 6.91 25.83 20.57
N ALA A 11 8.22 25.69 20.46
CA ALA A 11 9.18 26.70 20.95
C ALA A 11 9.51 27.71 19.86
N ASN A 12 9.40 29.01 20.19
CA ASN A 12 9.99 30.10 19.39
C ASN A 12 11.52 29.96 19.44
N ILE A 13 12.13 29.64 18.30
CA ILE A 13 13.59 29.52 18.18
C ILE A 13 14.14 30.88 17.75
N LYS A 14 14.96 31.47 18.62
CA LYS A 14 15.80 32.61 18.24
C LYS A 14 17.17 32.09 17.88
N LEU A 15 17.50 32.09 16.59
CA LEU A 15 18.85 31.83 16.13
C LEU A 15 19.65 33.17 16.11
N PHE A 16 20.71 33.24 16.89
CA PHE A 16 21.63 34.40 16.88
C PHE A 16 22.80 34.05 15.97
N ILE A 17 22.89 34.74 14.83
CA ILE A 17 24.09 34.73 14.00
C ILE A 17 24.86 36.01 14.34
N LEU A 18 25.93 35.86 15.10
CA LEU A 18 26.88 36.96 15.35
C LEU A 18 27.80 37.10 14.13
N THR A 19 27.49 38.01 13.24
CA THR A 19 28.50 38.59 12.33
C THR A 19 29.00 39.89 12.90
N THR A 20 30.23 40.21 12.66
CA THR A 20 31.02 41.19 13.38
C THR A 20 30.51 42.62 13.40
N ASN A 21 29.33 42.96 12.85
CA ASN A 21 28.77 44.33 12.96
C ASN A 21 27.24 44.49 12.76
N THR A 22 26.42 43.44 12.70
CA THR A 22 24.95 43.62 12.60
C THR A 22 24.20 42.43 13.24
N ASN A 23 23.33 42.71 14.20
CA ASN A 23 22.42 41.73 14.75
C ASN A 23 21.29 41.46 13.71
N PHE A 24 21.35 40.33 13.03
CA PHE A 24 20.23 39.84 12.19
C PHE A 24 19.30 39.01 13.07
N TYR A 25 18.06 39.46 13.26
CA TYR A 25 17.00 38.69 13.86
C TYR A 25 16.22 37.98 12.75
N ILE A 26 16.40 36.67 12.60
CA ILE A 26 15.49 35.87 11.76
C ILE A 26 14.32 35.48 12.65
N ASN A 27 13.19 36.12 12.42
CA ASN A 27 11.94 35.74 13.07
C ASN A 27 11.36 34.56 12.30
N PHE A 28 11.61 33.33 12.77
CA PHE A 28 10.82 32.18 12.30
C PHE A 28 9.43 32.34 12.89
N GLY A 29 8.51 32.89 12.10
CA GLY A 29 7.08 32.88 12.43
C GLY A 29 6.67 31.46 12.85
N THR A 30 5.72 31.33 13.74
CA THR A 30 5.09 30.04 14.06
C THR A 30 4.75 29.35 12.75
N MET A 31 5.52 28.32 12.37
CA MET A 31 5.15 27.49 11.22
C MET A 31 3.78 26.87 11.57
N SER A 32 2.73 27.43 10.99
CA SER A 32 1.41 26.81 11.08
C SER A 32 1.52 25.44 10.42
N LEU A 33 1.11 24.39 11.12
CA LEU A 33 1.03 23.05 10.53
C LEU A 33 0.15 23.12 9.27
N GLU A 34 0.60 22.48 8.20
CA GLU A 34 -0.18 22.38 6.97
C GLU A 34 -1.47 21.62 7.26
N LYS A 35 -2.62 22.24 6.92
CA LYS A 35 -3.94 21.62 7.08
C LYS A 35 -4.43 21.11 5.74
N ILE A 36 -4.82 19.84 5.71
CA ILE A 36 -5.28 19.11 4.54
C ILE A 36 -6.71 18.65 4.78
N LYS A 37 -7.61 18.89 3.83
CA LYS A 37 -8.99 18.43 3.92
C LYS A 37 -9.09 16.91 3.80
N THR A 38 -8.43 16.35 2.77
CA THR A 38 -8.39 14.90 2.53
C THR A 38 -6.96 14.47 2.23
N LEU A 39 -6.39 13.65 3.11
CA LEU A 39 -5.08 13.04 2.91
C LEU A 39 -5.24 11.61 2.45
N ILE A 40 -4.52 11.24 1.38
CA ILE A 40 -4.45 9.86 0.87
C ILE A 40 -3.03 9.35 1.07
N ILE A 41 -2.89 8.20 1.71
CA ILE A 41 -1.59 7.55 1.95
C ILE A 41 -1.51 6.31 1.07
N GLY A 42 -0.59 6.34 0.09
CA GLY A 42 -0.37 5.27 -0.87
C GLY A 42 -0.88 5.59 -2.27
N SER A 43 -0.09 5.27 -3.28
CA SER A 43 -0.28 5.62 -4.69
C SER A 43 -0.56 4.41 -5.60
N GLY A 44 -0.95 3.29 -5.03
CA GLY A 44 -1.47 2.16 -5.82
C GLY A 44 -2.80 2.49 -6.51
N PRO A 45 -3.39 1.56 -7.26
CA PRO A 45 -4.67 1.76 -7.96
C PRO A 45 -5.78 2.27 -7.04
N ALA A 46 -5.82 1.78 -5.80
CA ALA A 46 -6.80 2.22 -4.80
C ALA A 46 -6.61 3.69 -4.41
N GLY A 47 -5.35 4.12 -4.21
CA GLY A 47 -5.03 5.51 -3.85
C GLY A 47 -5.38 6.48 -4.96
N TYR A 48 -4.97 6.21 -6.20
CA TYR A 48 -5.32 7.06 -7.34
C TYR A 48 -6.83 7.06 -7.63
N THR A 49 -7.51 5.93 -7.49
CA THR A 49 -8.97 5.87 -7.62
C THR A 49 -9.64 6.77 -6.58
N ALA A 50 -9.25 6.67 -5.31
CA ALA A 50 -9.76 7.54 -4.25
C ALA A 50 -9.47 9.02 -4.54
N ALA A 51 -8.26 9.34 -5.02
CA ALA A 51 -7.84 10.68 -5.37
C ALA A 51 -8.70 11.30 -6.50
N ILE A 52 -8.98 10.52 -7.56
CA ILE A 52 -9.84 10.95 -8.67
C ILE A 52 -11.22 11.35 -8.15
N TYR A 53 -11.85 10.49 -7.34
CA TYR A 53 -13.20 10.78 -6.85
C TYR A 53 -13.23 11.89 -5.80
N ALA A 54 -12.23 11.96 -4.91
CA ALA A 54 -12.09 13.04 -3.95
C ALA A 54 -11.89 14.40 -4.63
N SER A 55 -11.07 14.45 -5.68
CA SER A 55 -10.88 15.66 -6.49
C SER A 55 -12.17 16.09 -7.20
N ARG A 56 -12.90 15.16 -7.79
CA ARG A 56 -14.18 15.42 -8.45
C ARG A 56 -15.27 15.90 -7.47
N ALA A 57 -15.14 15.56 -6.20
CA ALA A 57 -16.01 16.05 -5.11
C ALA A 57 -15.50 17.37 -4.48
N ASP A 58 -14.52 18.03 -5.07
CA ASP A 58 -13.87 19.27 -4.57
C ASP A 58 -13.31 19.13 -3.13
N LEU A 59 -12.84 17.95 -2.80
CA LEU A 59 -12.22 17.68 -1.49
C LEU A 59 -10.73 18.05 -1.44
N LYS A 60 -10.15 18.51 -2.56
CA LYS A 60 -8.75 18.97 -2.69
C LYS A 60 -7.77 17.99 -2.05
N PRO A 61 -7.75 16.73 -2.50
CA PRO A 61 -6.94 15.70 -1.87
C PRO A 61 -5.45 15.95 -2.09
N VAL A 62 -4.67 15.68 -1.05
CA VAL A 62 -3.22 15.51 -1.13
C VAL A 62 -2.92 14.02 -1.01
N LEU A 63 -2.14 13.47 -1.94
CA LEU A 63 -1.74 12.08 -1.94
C LEU A 63 -0.23 11.96 -1.74
N TYR A 64 0.18 11.21 -0.72
CA TYR A 64 1.57 10.83 -0.52
C TYR A 64 1.82 9.41 -1.07
N THR A 65 2.81 9.30 -1.97
CA THR A 65 3.05 8.07 -2.74
C THR A 65 3.64 6.93 -1.95
N GLY A 66 4.33 7.21 -0.85
CA GLY A 66 5.29 6.31 -0.26
C GLY A 66 6.61 6.30 -1.04
N MET A 67 7.49 5.36 -0.70
CA MET A 67 8.82 5.22 -1.32
C MET A 67 8.78 4.56 -2.70
N GLU A 68 7.70 3.85 -3.02
CA GLU A 68 7.47 3.17 -4.30
C GLU A 68 6.23 3.75 -5.00
N PRO A 69 6.36 4.89 -5.72
CA PRO A 69 5.24 5.52 -6.43
C PRO A 69 4.59 4.57 -7.43
N GLY A 70 3.28 4.34 -7.32
CA GLY A 70 2.52 3.40 -8.14
C GLY A 70 2.36 2.01 -7.51
N GLY A 71 3.16 1.68 -6.49
CA GLY A 71 3.06 0.43 -5.75
C GLY A 71 3.37 -0.81 -6.59
N GLN A 72 2.83 -1.97 -6.21
CA GLN A 72 3.20 -3.27 -6.77
C GLN A 72 3.03 -3.40 -8.29
N LEU A 73 2.08 -2.70 -8.90
CA LEU A 73 1.88 -2.78 -10.35
C LEU A 73 3.04 -2.20 -11.16
N THR A 74 3.91 -1.39 -10.56
CA THR A 74 5.11 -0.90 -11.23
C THR A 74 6.17 -1.97 -11.47
N THR A 75 6.05 -3.12 -10.81
CA THR A 75 6.92 -4.28 -10.99
C THR A 75 6.28 -5.42 -11.77
N THR A 76 5.03 -5.23 -12.23
CA THR A 76 4.27 -6.20 -13.02
C THR A 76 4.32 -5.80 -14.49
N THR A 77 4.52 -6.77 -15.40
CA THR A 77 4.50 -6.51 -16.84
C THR A 77 3.08 -6.39 -17.36
N ASP A 78 2.31 -7.48 -17.31
CA ASP A 78 0.97 -7.53 -17.91
C ASP A 78 -0.12 -7.49 -16.83
N VAL A 79 -1.08 -6.61 -17.01
CA VAL A 79 -2.29 -6.48 -16.18
C VAL A 79 -3.51 -6.73 -17.04
N ASP A 80 -4.05 -7.97 -16.98
CA ASP A 80 -5.18 -8.42 -17.80
C ASP A 80 -6.54 -8.28 -17.11
N ASN A 81 -6.55 -8.10 -15.80
CA ASN A 81 -7.75 -8.17 -14.97
C ASN A 81 -8.23 -6.81 -14.44
N PHE A 82 -7.70 -5.69 -14.94
CA PHE A 82 -8.20 -4.38 -14.58
C PHE A 82 -9.24 -3.91 -15.58
N PRO A 83 -10.49 -3.60 -15.14
CA PRO A 83 -11.56 -3.17 -16.04
C PRO A 83 -11.19 -1.89 -16.80
N GLY A 84 -11.47 -1.86 -18.11
CA GLY A 84 -11.18 -0.72 -18.99
C GLY A 84 -10.05 -0.97 -19.97
N TYR A 85 -9.27 -2.04 -19.79
CA TYR A 85 -8.19 -2.45 -20.69
C TYR A 85 -8.48 -3.83 -21.30
N PRO A 86 -9.28 -3.89 -22.40
CA PRO A 86 -9.74 -5.18 -22.97
C PRO A 86 -8.62 -6.04 -23.56
N ASN A 87 -7.47 -5.46 -23.84
CA ASN A 87 -6.30 -6.14 -24.38
C ASN A 87 -5.14 -6.22 -23.37
N GLY A 88 -5.43 -6.02 -22.08
CA GLY A 88 -4.39 -5.86 -21.05
C GLY A 88 -3.65 -4.52 -21.15
N ILE A 89 -2.80 -4.26 -20.19
CA ILE A 89 -1.92 -3.08 -20.15
C ILE A 89 -0.67 -3.40 -19.34
N ASP A 90 0.45 -2.80 -19.71
CA ASP A 90 1.67 -2.80 -18.93
C ASP A 90 1.45 -2.09 -17.57
N GLY A 91 1.87 -2.72 -16.47
CA GLY A 91 1.62 -2.23 -15.13
C GLY A 91 2.15 -0.82 -14.87
N PRO A 92 3.43 -0.52 -15.13
CA PRO A 92 3.99 0.84 -15.04
C PRO A 92 3.18 1.87 -15.82
N LYS A 93 2.82 1.56 -17.07
CA LYS A 93 2.02 2.45 -17.91
C LYS A 93 0.64 2.71 -17.32
N MET A 94 -0.04 1.70 -16.81
CA MET A 94 -1.33 1.86 -16.13
C MET A 94 -1.21 2.81 -14.93
N MET A 95 -0.14 2.68 -14.14
CA MET A 95 0.05 3.54 -12.98
C MET A 95 0.35 4.99 -13.35
N GLU A 96 1.08 5.22 -14.46
CA GLU A 96 1.28 6.56 -15.01
C GLU A 96 -0.05 7.19 -15.48
N GLU A 97 -0.90 6.43 -16.17
CA GLU A 97 -2.21 6.89 -16.63
C GLU A 97 -3.15 7.23 -15.45
N LEU A 98 -3.19 6.40 -14.40
CA LEU A 98 -3.98 6.67 -13.20
C LEU A 98 -3.49 7.90 -12.45
N LYS A 99 -2.16 8.09 -12.33
CA LYS A 99 -1.56 9.29 -11.77
C LYS A 99 -1.97 10.53 -12.55
N ALA A 100 -1.76 10.52 -13.87
CA ALA A 100 -2.11 11.62 -14.75
C ALA A 100 -3.60 11.97 -14.67
N GLN A 101 -4.47 10.97 -14.54
CA GLN A 101 -5.91 11.19 -14.37
C GLN A 101 -6.22 11.86 -13.02
N ALA A 102 -5.59 11.45 -11.93
CA ALA A 102 -5.76 12.05 -10.60
C ALA A 102 -5.29 13.51 -10.59
N GLU A 103 -4.10 13.80 -11.14
CA GLU A 103 -3.53 15.14 -11.25
C GLU A 103 -4.39 16.06 -12.14
N ARG A 104 -4.95 15.54 -13.24
CA ARG A 104 -5.86 16.26 -14.13
C ARG A 104 -7.09 16.77 -13.40
N PHE A 105 -7.58 16.05 -12.39
CA PHE A 105 -8.71 16.48 -11.56
C PHE A 105 -8.30 17.34 -10.36
N GLY A 106 -7.01 17.63 -10.19
CA GLY A 106 -6.51 18.54 -9.16
C GLY A 106 -6.01 17.86 -7.88
N THR A 107 -5.70 16.55 -7.93
CA THR A 107 -4.97 15.90 -6.83
C THR A 107 -3.55 16.45 -6.74
N ASP A 108 -3.13 16.85 -5.54
CA ASP A 108 -1.75 17.21 -5.24
C ASP A 108 -0.98 15.92 -4.86
N VAL A 109 -0.22 15.39 -5.83
CA VAL A 109 0.56 14.15 -5.66
C VAL A 109 1.96 14.50 -5.19
N ARG A 110 2.34 14.00 -4.02
CA ARG A 110 3.61 14.26 -3.36
C ARG A 110 4.38 12.98 -3.09
N ILE A 111 5.70 13.04 -3.24
CA ILE A 111 6.60 11.97 -2.80
C ILE A 111 6.81 12.11 -1.29
N GLY A 112 6.84 11.00 -0.57
CA GLY A 112 7.10 10.93 0.85
C GLY A 112 6.36 9.78 1.52
N GLU A 113 6.85 9.36 2.67
CA GLU A 113 6.34 8.24 3.44
C GLU A 113 5.66 8.70 4.73
N ALA A 114 4.44 8.24 4.99
CA ALA A 114 3.77 8.44 6.27
C ALA A 114 4.38 7.49 7.31
N THR A 115 5.26 8.04 8.16
CA THR A 115 6.03 7.25 9.15
C THR A 115 5.34 7.15 10.52
N LYS A 116 4.43 8.08 10.81
CA LYS A 116 3.66 8.06 12.07
C LYS A 116 2.29 8.68 11.88
N VAL A 117 1.30 8.10 12.53
CA VAL A 117 -0.08 8.60 12.54
C VAL A 117 -0.59 8.69 13.98
N LYS A 118 -1.26 9.80 14.28
CA LYS A 118 -2.02 9.99 15.53
C LYS A 118 -3.44 10.38 15.14
N PHE A 119 -4.34 9.40 15.17
CA PHE A 119 -5.74 9.64 14.88
C PHE A 119 -6.41 10.38 16.02
N SER A 120 -7.22 11.37 15.67
CA SER A 120 -8.12 12.02 16.62
C SER A 120 -9.14 11.00 17.14
N LYS A 121 -9.43 11.07 18.43
CA LYS A 121 -10.47 10.27 19.09
C LYS A 121 -11.84 10.95 19.06
N ASN A 122 -11.85 12.26 18.85
CA ASN A 122 -13.05 13.09 18.81
C ASN A 122 -13.26 13.55 17.38
N GLY A 123 -14.46 13.41 16.84
CA GLY A 123 -14.75 13.73 15.42
C GLY A 123 -14.53 15.19 15.01
N ASN A 124 -14.19 16.07 15.93
CA ASN A 124 -13.95 17.50 15.68
C ASN A 124 -12.44 17.87 15.62
N ASP A 125 -11.55 16.95 16.00
CA ASP A 125 -10.12 17.22 16.02
C ASP A 125 -9.47 16.68 14.74
N LEU A 126 -8.41 17.35 14.29
CA LEU A 126 -7.64 16.91 13.12
C LEU A 126 -6.77 15.71 13.44
N HIS A 127 -6.58 14.84 12.47
CA HIS A 127 -5.59 13.78 12.51
C HIS A 127 -4.19 14.37 12.29
N GLU A 128 -3.17 13.88 13.01
CA GLU A 128 -1.79 14.28 12.82
C GLU A 128 -1.02 13.15 12.11
N ILE A 129 -0.35 13.50 11.02
CA ILE A 129 0.44 12.57 10.24
C ILE A 129 1.85 13.11 10.08
N THR A 130 2.86 12.28 10.37
CA THR A 130 4.26 12.63 10.15
C THR A 130 4.73 12.00 8.86
N ILE A 131 5.28 12.83 7.97
CA ILE A 131 5.90 12.44 6.70
C ILE A 131 7.41 12.53 6.85
N ASP A 132 8.13 11.54 6.33
CA ASP A 132 9.60 11.48 6.26
C ASP A 132 10.28 11.78 7.62
N HIS A 133 9.66 11.34 8.73
CA HIS A 133 10.11 11.46 10.12
C HIS A 133 10.05 12.87 10.75
N ASP A 134 9.93 13.93 9.99
CA ASP A 134 10.04 15.32 10.51
C ASP A 134 8.88 16.26 10.14
N LYS A 135 8.27 16.09 8.98
CA LYS A 135 7.18 16.96 8.51
C LYS A 135 5.84 16.52 9.10
N VAL A 136 5.27 17.31 10.00
CA VAL A 136 3.94 17.04 10.59
C VAL A 136 2.86 17.78 9.80
N LEU A 137 1.82 17.03 9.42
CA LEU A 137 0.61 17.52 8.74
C LEU A 137 -0.61 17.30 9.64
N GLN A 138 -1.65 18.11 9.41
CA GLN A 138 -2.97 17.92 10.00
C GLN A 138 -3.99 17.65 8.90
N ALA A 139 -4.82 16.62 9.06
CA ALA A 139 -5.84 16.25 8.09
C ALA A 139 -7.22 16.10 8.74
N GLU A 140 -8.27 16.56 8.06
CA GLU A 140 -9.65 16.36 8.49
C GLU A 140 -10.08 14.91 8.25
N THR A 141 -9.68 14.33 7.10
CA THR A 141 -9.94 12.95 6.73
C THR A 141 -8.68 12.28 6.19
N VAL A 142 -8.53 10.98 6.45
CA VAL A 142 -7.39 10.19 5.98
C VAL A 142 -7.89 8.92 5.31
N ILE A 143 -7.43 8.67 4.09
CA ILE A 143 -7.63 7.43 3.36
C ILE A 143 -6.31 6.65 3.37
N ILE A 144 -6.33 5.41 3.88
CA ILE A 144 -5.17 4.53 3.92
C ILE A 144 -5.29 3.51 2.80
N SER A 145 -4.38 3.58 1.84
CA SER A 145 -4.32 2.72 0.65
C SER A 145 -2.90 2.21 0.40
N THR A 146 -2.22 1.82 1.49
CA THR A 146 -0.81 1.44 1.48
C THR A 146 -0.53 0.04 0.91
N GLY A 147 -1.58 -0.69 0.53
CA GLY A 147 -1.45 -2.02 -0.05
C GLY A 147 -0.94 -3.06 0.94
N ALA A 148 -0.32 -4.09 0.40
CA ALA A 148 0.29 -5.17 1.16
C ALA A 148 1.49 -5.73 0.39
N SER A 149 2.46 -6.32 1.10
CA SER A 149 3.56 -7.04 0.50
C SER A 149 3.37 -8.53 0.68
N ALA A 150 3.64 -9.29 -0.37
CA ALA A 150 3.61 -10.74 -0.32
C ALA A 150 4.69 -11.28 0.62
N LYS A 151 4.36 -12.36 1.33
CA LYS A 151 5.33 -13.11 2.14
C LYS A 151 5.72 -14.38 1.40
N TYR A 152 6.97 -14.43 0.99
CA TYR A 152 7.57 -15.61 0.38
C TYR A 152 8.20 -16.51 1.43
N LEU A 153 8.56 -17.74 1.03
CA LEU A 153 9.26 -18.71 1.90
C LEU A 153 10.73 -18.34 2.13
N GLY A 154 11.28 -17.48 1.27
CA GLY A 154 12.69 -17.08 1.30
C GLY A 154 13.62 -18.05 0.60
N LEU A 155 13.11 -18.87 -0.31
CA LEU A 155 13.89 -19.80 -1.11
C LEU A 155 14.46 -19.07 -2.33
N GLU A 156 15.72 -19.35 -2.67
CA GLU A 156 16.36 -18.78 -3.87
C GLU A 156 15.56 -19.10 -5.15
N SER A 157 14.97 -20.29 -5.22
CA SER A 157 14.14 -20.73 -6.34
C SER A 157 12.85 -19.90 -6.49
N GLU A 158 12.30 -19.34 -5.42
CA GLU A 158 11.10 -18.50 -5.50
C GLU A 158 11.37 -17.27 -6.35
N GLN A 159 12.43 -16.51 -6.02
CA GLN A 159 12.77 -15.29 -6.74
C GLN A 159 13.01 -15.53 -8.24
N ARG A 160 13.66 -16.65 -8.56
CA ARG A 160 13.92 -17.04 -9.96
C ARG A 160 12.66 -17.39 -10.73
N LEU A 161 11.63 -17.88 -10.03
CA LEU A 161 10.41 -18.42 -10.65
C LEU A 161 9.19 -17.51 -10.47
N ILE A 162 9.35 -16.32 -9.86
CA ILE A 162 8.30 -15.31 -9.82
C ILE A 162 7.87 -14.96 -11.25
N GLY A 163 6.56 -15.03 -11.53
CA GLY A 163 6.00 -14.86 -12.88
C GLY A 163 6.20 -16.06 -13.82
N GLY A 164 7.02 -17.06 -13.43
CA GLY A 164 7.29 -18.26 -14.20
C GLY A 164 6.90 -19.56 -13.49
N GLY A 165 5.94 -19.51 -12.57
CA GLY A 165 5.46 -20.68 -11.79
C GLY A 165 5.28 -20.41 -10.32
N VAL A 166 5.88 -19.37 -9.78
CA VAL A 166 5.67 -18.90 -8.40
C VAL A 166 4.92 -17.57 -8.43
N SER A 167 3.81 -17.53 -7.71
CA SER A 167 2.97 -16.34 -7.55
C SER A 167 2.51 -16.20 -6.09
N ALA A 168 2.20 -15.01 -5.67
CA ALA A 168 1.56 -14.69 -4.39
C ALA A 168 0.13 -14.18 -4.56
N CYS A 169 -0.46 -14.31 -5.76
CA CYS A 169 -1.80 -13.84 -6.08
C CYS A 169 -2.51 -14.81 -7.02
N ALA A 170 -3.37 -15.67 -6.48
CA ALA A 170 -4.10 -16.64 -7.28
C ALA A 170 -5.07 -16.00 -8.28
N VAL A 171 -5.68 -14.87 -7.94
CA VAL A 171 -6.61 -14.15 -8.84
C VAL A 171 -5.85 -13.49 -9.99
N CYS A 172 -4.59 -13.08 -9.77
CA CYS A 172 -3.76 -12.46 -10.81
C CYS A 172 -3.29 -13.50 -11.84
N ASP A 173 -2.71 -14.59 -11.35
CA ASP A 173 -1.95 -15.52 -12.19
C ASP A 173 -2.62 -16.89 -12.36
N GLY A 174 -3.59 -17.22 -11.54
CA GLY A 174 -4.19 -18.55 -11.52
C GLY A 174 -4.84 -18.97 -12.83
N PHE A 175 -5.32 -18.01 -13.63
CA PHE A 175 -5.91 -18.30 -14.93
C PHE A 175 -4.92 -18.95 -15.92
N PHE A 176 -3.65 -18.60 -15.86
CA PHE A 176 -2.59 -19.18 -16.70
C PHE A 176 -2.33 -20.67 -16.40
N TYR A 177 -2.79 -21.15 -15.24
CA TYR A 177 -2.64 -22.55 -14.78
C TYR A 177 -3.95 -23.33 -14.83
N LYS A 178 -4.92 -22.85 -15.60
CA LYS A 178 -6.21 -23.52 -15.76
C LYS A 178 -6.03 -24.97 -16.21
N GLY A 179 -6.69 -25.90 -15.51
CA GLY A 179 -6.64 -27.33 -15.77
C GLY A 179 -5.33 -28.02 -15.32
N GLN A 180 -4.39 -27.29 -14.78
CA GLN A 180 -3.11 -27.86 -14.28
C GLN A 180 -3.21 -28.23 -12.80
N GLU A 181 -2.23 -28.96 -12.29
CA GLU A 181 -2.04 -29.21 -10.87
C GLU A 181 -1.20 -28.07 -10.28
N VAL A 182 -1.63 -27.51 -9.15
CA VAL A 182 -0.96 -26.40 -8.47
C VAL A 182 -0.77 -26.71 -6.98
N ALA A 183 0.18 -26.02 -6.35
CA ALA A 183 0.39 -26.09 -4.92
C ALA A 183 0.22 -24.73 -4.26
N ILE A 184 -0.36 -24.71 -3.07
CA ILE A 184 -0.47 -23.53 -2.20
C ILE A 184 0.29 -23.79 -0.91
N VAL A 185 1.12 -22.83 -0.49
CA VAL A 185 1.82 -22.91 0.79
C VAL A 185 1.23 -21.91 1.77
N GLY A 186 0.63 -22.43 2.83
CA GLY A 186 0.01 -21.60 3.87
C GLY A 186 -1.17 -22.29 4.55
N GLY A 187 -1.61 -21.74 5.68
CA GLY A 187 -2.74 -22.27 6.46
C GLY A 187 -3.61 -21.19 7.09
N GLY A 188 -3.47 -19.95 6.64
CA GLY A 188 -4.33 -18.80 7.03
C GLY A 188 -5.48 -18.58 6.07
N ASP A 189 -6.31 -17.55 6.34
CA ASP A 189 -7.49 -17.24 5.52
C ASP A 189 -7.11 -16.96 4.06
N THR A 190 -6.07 -16.20 3.79
CA THR A 190 -5.58 -15.92 2.42
C THR A 190 -5.28 -17.21 1.65
N ALA A 191 -4.48 -18.12 2.23
CA ALA A 191 -4.15 -19.38 1.56
C ALA A 191 -5.38 -20.27 1.34
N ALA A 192 -6.33 -20.28 2.28
CA ALA A 192 -7.58 -21.01 2.16
C ALA A 192 -8.52 -20.42 1.08
N GLU A 193 -8.56 -19.10 0.97
CA GLU A 193 -9.31 -18.38 -0.06
C GLU A 193 -8.74 -18.65 -1.45
N GLU A 194 -7.43 -18.51 -1.60
CA GLU A 194 -6.74 -18.77 -2.88
C GLU A 194 -6.82 -20.24 -3.29
N ALA A 195 -6.68 -21.19 -2.35
CA ALA A 195 -6.88 -22.61 -2.63
C ALA A 195 -8.30 -22.88 -3.12
N THR A 196 -9.30 -22.26 -2.49
CA THR A 196 -10.70 -22.38 -2.89
C THR A 196 -10.94 -21.78 -4.28
N TYR A 197 -10.33 -20.63 -4.58
CA TYR A 197 -10.40 -20.00 -5.90
C TYR A 197 -9.77 -20.91 -6.97
N LEU A 198 -8.53 -21.35 -6.77
CA LEU A 198 -7.81 -22.21 -7.71
C LEU A 198 -8.50 -23.56 -7.91
N SER A 199 -9.19 -24.09 -6.90
CA SER A 199 -9.95 -25.35 -7.04
C SER A 199 -11.06 -25.28 -8.08
N ASN A 200 -11.53 -24.07 -8.44
CA ASN A 200 -12.55 -23.91 -9.47
C ASN A 200 -11.98 -23.91 -10.89
N ILE A 201 -10.69 -23.69 -11.06
CA ILE A 201 -10.03 -23.51 -12.38
C ILE A 201 -8.93 -24.53 -12.63
N CYS A 202 -8.29 -25.05 -11.59
CA CYS A 202 -7.21 -26.04 -11.68
C CYS A 202 -7.76 -27.46 -11.49
N SER A 203 -7.06 -28.46 -12.04
CA SER A 203 -7.45 -29.87 -11.91
C SER A 203 -7.26 -30.38 -10.50
N LYS A 204 -6.21 -29.93 -9.81
CA LYS A 204 -5.89 -30.29 -8.43
C LYS A 204 -5.17 -29.15 -7.73
N VAL A 205 -5.46 -28.92 -6.47
CA VAL A 205 -4.75 -27.99 -5.58
C VAL A 205 -4.17 -28.75 -4.40
N THR A 206 -2.85 -28.77 -4.26
CA THR A 206 -2.19 -29.31 -3.08
C THR A 206 -1.91 -28.20 -2.09
N MET A 207 -2.59 -28.19 -0.94
CA MET A 207 -2.40 -27.18 0.09
C MET A 207 -1.45 -27.67 1.17
N LEU A 208 -0.29 -27.04 1.31
CA LEU A 208 0.76 -27.40 2.25
C LEU A 208 0.70 -26.52 3.50
N VAL A 209 0.36 -27.10 4.63
CA VAL A 209 0.23 -26.41 5.91
C VAL A 209 1.34 -26.85 6.86
N ARG A 210 2.24 -25.91 7.22
CA ARG A 210 3.39 -26.20 8.10
C ARG A 210 3.04 -26.68 9.51
N ARG A 211 1.82 -26.47 9.97
CA ARG A 211 1.33 -26.86 11.29
C ARG A 211 0.39 -28.06 11.15
N ASN A 212 0.06 -28.70 12.27
CA ASN A 212 -0.91 -29.79 12.31
C ASN A 212 -2.37 -29.33 12.11
N GLU A 213 -2.59 -28.02 12.01
CA GLU A 213 -3.91 -27.42 11.77
C GLU A 213 -3.81 -26.11 11.00
N MET A 214 -4.88 -25.75 10.30
CA MET A 214 -5.04 -24.43 9.68
C MET A 214 -5.34 -23.37 10.73
N ARG A 215 -4.79 -22.16 10.55
CA ARG A 215 -5.14 -20.97 11.32
C ARG A 215 -6.29 -20.17 10.69
N ALA A 216 -6.74 -20.59 9.54
CA ALA A 216 -7.88 -19.97 8.84
C ALA A 216 -9.14 -20.03 9.71
N SER A 217 -10.07 -19.12 9.49
CA SER A 217 -11.37 -19.10 10.13
C SER A 217 -12.11 -20.43 9.87
N LYS A 218 -12.99 -20.82 10.78
CA LYS A 218 -13.75 -22.06 10.63
C LYS A 218 -14.56 -22.09 9.34
N ALA A 219 -15.08 -20.94 8.91
CA ALA A 219 -15.78 -20.81 7.63
C ALA A 219 -14.87 -21.14 6.44
N MET A 220 -13.64 -20.64 6.44
CA MET A 220 -12.67 -20.92 5.37
C MET A 220 -12.16 -22.36 5.42
N GLN A 221 -11.93 -22.92 6.62
CA GLN A 221 -11.62 -24.35 6.78
C GLN A 221 -12.71 -25.24 6.19
N HIS A 222 -13.99 -24.90 6.46
CA HIS A 222 -15.12 -25.63 5.89
C HIS A 222 -15.13 -25.56 4.36
N ARG A 223 -14.89 -24.39 3.78
CA ARG A 223 -14.81 -24.22 2.32
C ARG A 223 -13.71 -25.07 1.69
N VAL A 224 -12.51 -25.07 2.26
CA VAL A 224 -11.40 -25.91 1.79
C VAL A 224 -11.76 -27.39 1.85
N ASN A 225 -12.27 -27.85 3.00
CA ASN A 225 -12.63 -29.26 3.22
C ASN A 225 -13.82 -29.74 2.35
N SER A 226 -14.66 -28.83 1.85
CA SER A 226 -15.77 -29.18 0.95
C SER A 226 -15.35 -29.38 -0.51
N LYS A 227 -14.12 -29.05 -0.88
CA LYS A 227 -13.61 -29.15 -2.25
C LYS A 227 -12.93 -30.50 -2.48
N VAL A 228 -13.44 -31.29 -3.42
CA VAL A 228 -12.97 -32.64 -3.72
C VAL A 228 -11.57 -32.70 -4.35
N ASN A 229 -11.16 -31.62 -4.98
CA ASN A 229 -9.86 -31.50 -5.66
C ASN A 229 -8.81 -30.70 -4.86
N ILE A 230 -9.08 -30.38 -3.60
CA ILE A 230 -8.05 -29.86 -2.68
C ILE A 230 -7.48 -31.00 -1.85
N ASP A 231 -6.19 -31.27 -2.03
CA ASP A 231 -5.39 -32.22 -1.24
C ASP A 231 -4.69 -31.46 -0.12
N LEU A 232 -5.21 -31.56 1.12
CA LEU A 232 -4.70 -30.81 2.26
C LEU A 232 -3.65 -31.66 3.00
N ARG A 233 -2.43 -31.15 3.04
CA ARG A 233 -1.28 -31.81 3.68
C ARG A 233 -0.74 -31.00 4.84
N TYR A 234 -0.63 -31.64 5.97
CA TYR A 234 -0.03 -31.09 7.19
C TYR A 234 1.39 -31.64 7.39
N ASN A 235 2.20 -30.90 8.18
CA ASN A 235 3.53 -31.36 8.55
C ASN A 235 3.46 -32.40 9.66
#